data_b68e479b613050102131a92411df890a
#
_entry.id   b68e479b613050102131a92411df890a
#
_cell.length_a   1.000
_cell.length_b   1.000
_cell.length_c   1.000
_cell.angle_alpha   90.00
_cell.angle_beta   90.00
_cell.angle_gamma   90.00
#
_symmetry.space_group_name_H-M   'P 1'
#
loop_
_entity.id
_entity.type
_entity.pdbx_description
1 polymer ?
#
loop_
_entity_poly.entity_id
_entity_poly.type
_entity_poly.pdbx_seq_one_letter_code
_entity_poly.pdbx_strand_id
1 'polypeptide(L)'
;MNILFRIIGFLLAVLTPLLSTITWDPLASFDKEVPVAEEKIGGFMKGVCHLDPDYDLIKEGNIEWFRDDIPFPYNADGTLSQSYINWKTYAQGYVDNGIRIFGITPYPDDYIAYGLDPRDPASREGIQDIARFYLEDLKGIVGAIQVTNEMGIDRFTLPLTLDEAAEFIGMQLEAMYPVRGDIIIGYNLGGLSVAQLPFKMTDYHQYCDYVGLDMYLGCFEPVLKNPDQFITLLNFVRRVTGKPVILCEFGYIGYGEPKTEEEKTAILQKYGYNSEEEARANIDDFIQNLPEDMRDEIIRDYSDRTPEERADLIFNGEYSNHLYCELAEGMGLYGFEHTPEGQADFFEYVIPKVRKLDYVIGMCVYCWADSDSCYVCGQAECPVETGWGLVDGKGEPKPAYYAVQEAYAD
;
A
#
# COMPACT_ATOMS: atom_id res chain seq x y z
N MET A 1 -12.38 -9.77 -16.24
CA MET A 1 -11.39 -8.87 -15.62
C MET A 1 -10.34 -8.36 -16.61
N ASN A 2 -9.66 -9.18 -17.41
CA ASN A 2 -8.62 -8.76 -18.37
C ASN A 2 -9.01 -7.65 -19.39
N ILE A 3 -10.26 -7.55 -19.81
CA ILE A 3 -10.70 -6.52 -20.77
C ILE A 3 -10.88 -5.16 -20.08
N LEU A 4 -11.39 -5.14 -18.87
CA LEU A 4 -11.60 -3.91 -18.09
C LEU A 4 -10.25 -3.31 -17.66
N PHE A 5 -9.31 -4.12 -17.20
CA PHE A 5 -7.93 -3.70 -16.90
C PHE A 5 -7.21 -3.11 -18.12
N ARG A 6 -7.34 -3.74 -19.28
CA ARG A 6 -6.80 -3.23 -20.54
C ARG A 6 -7.44 -1.90 -20.96
N ILE A 7 -8.75 -1.75 -20.75
CA ILE A 7 -9.48 -0.51 -21.04
C ILE A 7 -9.07 0.59 -20.05
N ILE A 8 -8.94 0.32 -18.78
CA ILE A 8 -8.53 1.32 -17.76
C ILE A 8 -7.06 1.70 -17.94
N GLY A 9 -6.16 0.75 -18.14
CA GLY A 9 -4.76 1.03 -18.46
C GLY A 9 -4.63 1.83 -19.76
N PHE A 10 -5.41 1.52 -20.79
CA PHE A 10 -5.48 2.29 -22.03
C PHE A 10 -6.06 3.69 -21.81
N LEU A 11 -7.13 3.82 -21.01
CA LEU A 11 -7.72 5.12 -20.66
C LEU A 11 -6.75 5.97 -19.84
N LEU A 12 -6.04 5.40 -18.85
CA LEU A 12 -5.00 6.11 -18.12
C LEU A 12 -3.84 6.52 -19.04
N ALA A 13 -3.36 5.62 -19.90
CA ALA A 13 -2.28 5.91 -20.85
C ALA A 13 -2.65 6.96 -21.91
N VAL A 14 -3.92 7.05 -22.29
CA VAL A 14 -4.42 7.98 -23.33
C VAL A 14 -4.94 9.28 -22.72
N LEU A 15 -5.63 9.23 -21.57
CA LEU A 15 -6.21 10.42 -20.93
C LEU A 15 -5.15 11.27 -20.21
N THR A 16 -4.09 10.67 -19.67
CA THR A 16 -3.07 11.41 -18.94
C THR A 16 -2.29 12.39 -19.83
N PRO A 17 -1.85 12.04 -21.04
CA PRO A 17 -1.28 13.02 -21.98
C PRO A 17 -2.27 14.10 -22.41
N LEU A 18 -3.56 13.75 -22.58
CA LEU A 18 -4.62 14.71 -22.90
C LEU A 18 -4.89 15.69 -21.74
N LEU A 19 -4.91 15.20 -20.50
CA LEU A 19 -5.02 16.04 -19.30
C LEU A 19 -3.79 16.92 -19.10
N SER A 20 -2.60 16.49 -19.55
CA SER A 20 -1.38 17.30 -19.51
C SER A 20 -1.38 18.50 -20.46
N THR A 21 -2.23 18.49 -21.50
CA THR A 21 -2.36 19.59 -22.48
C THR A 21 -3.43 20.63 -22.10
N ILE A 22 -4.22 20.37 -21.05
CA ILE A 22 -5.20 21.36 -20.57
C ILE A 22 -4.46 22.43 -19.79
N THR A 23 -4.36 23.62 -20.37
CA THR A 23 -3.68 24.80 -19.79
C THR A 23 -4.46 25.46 -18.64
N TRP A 24 -5.59 24.91 -18.22
CA TRP A 24 -6.29 25.35 -17.03
C TRP A 24 -5.61 24.77 -15.80
N ASP A 25 -4.96 25.61 -15.02
CA ASP A 25 -4.33 25.22 -13.76
C ASP A 25 -5.26 25.58 -12.59
N PRO A 26 -6.15 24.63 -12.19
CA PRO A 26 -6.99 24.82 -11.00
C PRO A 26 -6.18 24.77 -9.71
N LEU A 27 -4.89 24.43 -9.78
CA LEU A 27 -4.04 24.09 -8.66
C LEU A 27 -3.17 25.25 -8.17
N ALA A 28 -3.14 26.38 -8.87
CA ALA A 28 -2.38 27.56 -8.46
C ALA A 28 -2.71 28.08 -7.04
N SER A 29 -3.92 27.74 -6.52
CA SER A 29 -4.31 28.06 -5.14
C SER A 29 -3.74 27.09 -4.10
N PHE A 30 -3.29 25.89 -4.52
CA PHE A 30 -2.80 24.81 -3.64
C PHE A 30 -1.27 24.81 -3.48
N ASP A 31 -0.53 25.57 -4.29
CA ASP A 31 0.94 25.67 -4.19
C ASP A 31 1.42 26.15 -2.80
N LYS A 32 0.52 26.73 -2.02
CA LYS A 32 0.81 27.17 -0.64
C LYS A 32 0.75 26.05 0.39
N GLU A 33 0.10 24.93 0.08
CA GLU A 33 -0.06 23.80 1.02
C GLU A 33 1.20 22.95 1.08
N VAL A 34 1.95 22.85 -0.03
CA VAL A 34 3.20 22.07 -0.08
C VAL A 34 4.22 22.57 0.93
N PRO A 35 4.61 23.85 0.97
CA PRO A 35 5.59 24.34 1.95
C PRO A 35 5.13 24.17 3.39
N VAL A 36 3.82 24.27 3.67
CA VAL A 36 3.27 24.08 5.02
C VAL A 36 3.39 22.61 5.46
N ALA A 37 3.10 21.70 4.56
CA ALA A 37 3.25 20.27 4.86
C ALA A 37 4.72 19.88 5.03
N GLU A 38 5.62 20.36 4.15
CA GLU A 38 7.06 20.12 4.27
C GLU A 38 7.65 20.69 5.56
N GLU A 39 7.22 21.89 5.99
CA GLU A 39 7.67 22.48 7.26
C GLU A 39 7.32 21.56 8.46
N LYS A 40 6.09 21.03 8.48
CA LYS A 40 5.64 20.12 9.53
C LYS A 40 6.44 18.82 9.59
N ILE A 41 6.76 18.24 8.45
CA ILE A 41 7.56 17.00 8.37
C ILE A 41 9.07 17.25 8.36
N GLY A 42 9.52 18.51 8.38
CA GLY A 42 10.93 18.87 8.47
C GLY A 42 11.72 18.69 7.17
N GLY A 43 11.06 18.84 6.03
CA GLY A 43 11.62 18.66 4.69
C GLY A 43 11.01 17.46 3.96
N PHE A 44 11.75 16.90 2.99
CA PHE A 44 11.28 15.74 2.24
C PHE A 44 11.31 14.46 3.11
N MET A 45 10.19 13.72 3.18
CA MET A 45 10.07 12.45 3.92
C MET A 45 10.86 11.34 3.21
N LYS A 46 11.93 10.85 3.82
CA LYS A 46 12.77 9.73 3.38
C LYS A 46 12.39 8.50 4.21
N GLY A 47 11.40 7.74 3.76
CA GLY A 47 10.76 6.68 4.54
C GLY A 47 11.00 5.27 4.00
N VAL A 48 10.76 4.30 4.88
CA VAL A 48 10.68 2.86 4.56
C VAL A 48 9.52 2.24 5.36
N CYS A 49 8.84 1.28 4.75
CA CYS A 49 7.78 0.51 5.41
C CYS A 49 8.37 -0.67 6.18
N HIS A 50 7.75 -1.03 7.31
CA HIS A 50 8.03 -2.24 8.09
C HIS A 50 9.50 -2.39 8.52
N LEU A 51 10.05 -1.37 9.20
CA LEU A 51 11.43 -1.39 9.70
C LEU A 51 11.63 -2.38 10.86
N ASP A 52 12.75 -3.09 10.82
CA ASP A 52 13.31 -3.76 12.01
C ASP A 52 14.24 -2.80 12.78
N PRO A 53 14.42 -2.96 14.09
CA PRO A 53 15.13 -2.00 14.93
C PRO A 53 16.66 -2.08 14.83
N ASP A 54 17.21 -2.14 13.61
CA ASP A 54 18.63 -1.92 13.35
C ASP A 54 18.89 -0.43 13.13
N TYR A 55 18.93 0.33 14.22
CA TYR A 55 19.02 1.79 14.15
C TYR A 55 20.29 2.31 13.49
N ASP A 56 21.40 1.57 13.56
CA ASP A 56 22.65 1.99 12.94
C ASP A 56 22.53 1.87 11.41
N LEU A 57 22.05 0.73 10.93
CA LEU A 57 21.84 0.49 9.50
C LEU A 57 20.77 1.43 8.91
N ILE A 58 19.68 1.70 9.65
CA ILE A 58 18.63 2.65 9.24
C ILE A 58 19.23 4.07 9.04
N LYS A 59 20.06 4.53 10.00
CA LYS A 59 20.71 5.85 9.92
C LYS A 59 21.75 5.91 8.80
N GLU A 60 22.56 4.87 8.63
CA GLU A 60 23.48 4.75 7.52
C GLU A 60 22.77 4.79 6.18
N GLY A 61 21.57 4.21 6.08
CA GLY A 61 20.69 4.23 4.91
C GLY A 61 20.06 5.59 4.60
N ASN A 62 20.33 6.65 5.37
CA ASN A 62 19.67 7.95 5.28
C ASN A 62 18.15 7.89 5.42
N ILE A 63 17.63 6.88 6.13
CA ILE A 63 16.20 6.68 6.39
C ILE A 63 15.81 7.49 7.63
N GLU A 64 14.80 8.34 7.49
CA GLU A 64 14.36 9.27 8.52
C GLU A 64 12.96 8.95 9.04
N TRP A 65 12.18 8.15 8.29
CA TRP A 65 10.79 7.84 8.59
C TRP A 65 10.51 6.34 8.51
N PHE A 66 9.69 5.90 9.45
CA PHE A 66 9.15 4.55 9.52
C PHE A 66 7.63 4.60 9.31
N ARG A 67 7.14 3.94 8.25
CA ARG A 67 5.72 3.81 7.99
C ARG A 67 5.23 2.44 8.44
N ASP A 68 4.21 2.41 9.30
CA ASP A 68 3.72 1.20 9.94
C ASP A 68 2.25 1.28 10.34
N ASP A 69 1.60 0.11 10.48
CA ASP A 69 0.21 -0.04 10.89
C ASP A 69 0.05 0.15 12.39
N ILE A 70 -0.83 1.07 12.79
CA ILE A 70 -1.18 1.28 14.19
C ILE A 70 -2.28 0.28 14.57
N PRO A 71 -2.08 -0.61 15.55
CA PRO A 71 -3.13 -1.52 15.99
C PRO A 71 -4.37 -0.80 16.51
N PHE A 72 -5.53 -1.46 16.44
CA PHE A 72 -6.75 -0.94 17.03
C PHE A 72 -6.58 -0.74 18.53
N PRO A 73 -6.99 0.44 19.09
CA PRO A 73 -6.53 0.84 20.42
C PRO A 73 -7.26 0.14 21.56
N TYR A 74 -8.46 -0.40 21.34
CA TYR A 74 -9.31 -0.88 22.42
C TYR A 74 -9.64 -2.37 22.32
N ASN A 75 -9.76 -3.01 23.48
CA ASN A 75 -10.44 -4.29 23.65
C ASN A 75 -11.95 -4.09 23.68
N ALA A 76 -12.73 -5.16 23.52
CA ALA A 76 -14.19 -5.12 23.57
C ALA A 76 -14.80 -4.54 24.87
N ASP A 77 -14.02 -4.53 25.96
CA ASP A 77 -14.43 -3.95 27.24
C ASP A 77 -14.08 -2.45 27.38
N GLY A 78 -13.51 -1.83 26.34
CA GLY A 78 -13.10 -0.44 26.30
C GLY A 78 -11.75 -0.12 26.94
N THR A 79 -11.02 -1.13 27.43
CA THR A 79 -9.63 -0.95 27.90
C THR A 79 -8.67 -0.90 26.71
N LEU A 80 -7.51 -0.25 26.89
CA LEU A 80 -6.48 -0.25 25.84
C LEU A 80 -6.00 -1.67 25.55
N SER A 81 -5.87 -2.00 24.24
CA SER A 81 -5.37 -3.29 23.81
C SER A 81 -3.86 -3.41 24.04
N GLN A 82 -3.41 -4.64 24.34
CA GLN A 82 -2.00 -4.88 24.56
C GLN A 82 -1.17 -4.70 23.28
N SER A 83 -1.74 -5.01 22.12
CA SER A 83 -1.12 -4.78 20.80
C SER A 83 -0.82 -3.30 20.58
N TYR A 84 -1.79 -2.43 20.86
CA TYR A 84 -1.59 -0.98 20.77
C TYR A 84 -0.53 -0.47 21.74
N ILE A 85 -0.56 -0.91 23.00
CA ILE A 85 0.44 -0.52 24.01
C ILE A 85 1.85 -0.96 23.58
N ASN A 86 1.97 -2.19 23.08
CA ASN A 86 3.25 -2.72 22.60
C ASN A 86 3.75 -1.94 21.39
N TRP A 87 2.89 -1.68 20.41
CA TRP A 87 3.22 -0.90 19.23
C TRP A 87 3.67 0.53 19.62
N LYS A 88 2.95 1.19 20.51
CA LYS A 88 3.32 2.53 21.00
C LYS A 88 4.71 2.55 21.64
N THR A 89 5.05 1.51 22.43
CA THR A 89 6.37 1.35 23.03
C THR A 89 7.44 1.11 21.96
N TYR A 90 7.14 0.29 20.98
CA TYR A 90 8.00 0.00 19.83
C TYR A 90 8.27 1.26 18.99
N ALA A 91 7.22 2.00 18.63
CA ALA A 91 7.32 3.27 17.91
C ALA A 91 8.14 4.32 18.67
N GLN A 92 7.99 4.41 20.01
CA GLN A 92 8.81 5.29 20.84
C GLN A 92 10.30 4.96 20.73
N GLY A 93 10.67 3.69 20.60
CA GLY A 93 12.06 3.28 20.40
C GLY A 93 12.69 3.88 19.12
N TYR A 94 11.95 3.98 18.02
CA TYR A 94 12.41 4.67 16.81
C TYR A 94 12.55 6.18 17.03
N VAL A 95 11.56 6.81 17.67
CA VAL A 95 11.59 8.24 17.97
C VAL A 95 12.79 8.61 18.85
N ASP A 96 13.09 7.80 19.88
CA ASP A 96 14.25 7.97 20.75
C ASP A 96 15.58 7.85 19.99
N ASN A 97 15.57 7.16 18.84
CA ASN A 97 16.69 7.05 17.92
C ASN A 97 16.67 8.08 16.77
N GLY A 98 15.72 9.02 16.78
CA GLY A 98 15.62 10.11 15.81
C GLY A 98 14.90 9.76 14.52
N ILE A 99 14.20 8.62 14.47
CA ILE A 99 13.37 8.18 13.34
C ILE A 99 11.93 8.59 13.62
N ARG A 100 11.27 9.23 12.66
CA ARG A 100 9.88 9.69 12.78
C ARG A 100 8.91 8.59 12.37
N ILE A 101 7.70 8.63 12.90
CA ILE A 101 6.67 7.63 12.61
C ILE A 101 5.60 8.20 11.68
N PHE A 102 5.31 7.45 10.62
CA PHE A 102 4.18 7.63 9.73
C PHE A 102 3.20 6.47 9.99
N GLY A 103 2.17 6.72 10.79
CA GLY A 103 1.23 5.70 11.24
C GLY A 103 0.04 5.55 10.30
N ILE A 104 -0.40 4.31 10.09
CA ILE A 104 -1.62 3.94 9.36
C ILE A 104 -2.69 3.57 10.36
N THR A 105 -3.89 4.13 10.25
CA THR A 105 -5.00 3.75 11.15
C THR A 105 -5.65 2.44 10.70
N PRO A 106 -6.32 1.70 11.62
CA PRO A 106 -6.95 0.42 11.35
C PRO A 106 -8.02 0.43 10.25
N TYR A 107 -8.33 -0.76 9.78
CA TYR A 107 -9.27 -1.05 8.70
C TYR A 107 -10.72 -1.11 9.20
N PRO A 108 -11.73 -1.07 8.30
CA PRO A 108 -13.14 -1.17 8.67
C PRO A 108 -13.49 -2.38 9.54
N ASP A 109 -12.87 -3.53 9.28
CA ASP A 109 -13.12 -4.77 10.01
C ASP A 109 -12.75 -4.67 11.50
N ASP A 110 -11.69 -3.94 11.85
CA ASP A 110 -11.30 -3.70 13.24
C ASP A 110 -12.38 -2.90 13.98
N TYR A 111 -12.95 -1.89 13.32
CA TYR A 111 -14.05 -1.10 13.87
C TYR A 111 -15.32 -1.92 14.01
N ILE A 112 -15.67 -2.73 13.02
CA ILE A 112 -16.82 -3.66 13.06
C ILE A 112 -16.65 -4.67 14.18
N ALA A 113 -15.47 -5.26 14.33
CA ALA A 113 -15.15 -6.20 15.41
C ALA A 113 -15.29 -5.56 16.80
N TYR A 114 -15.00 -4.27 16.91
CA TYR A 114 -15.21 -3.50 18.16
C TYR A 114 -16.67 -3.11 18.38
N GLY A 115 -17.54 -3.24 17.38
CA GLY A 115 -18.98 -2.90 17.45
C GLY A 115 -19.33 -1.54 16.85
N LEU A 116 -18.44 -0.94 16.06
CA LEU A 116 -18.61 0.32 15.35
C LEU A 116 -18.66 0.07 13.84
N ASP A 117 -19.83 -0.32 13.33
CA ASP A 117 -20.01 -0.52 11.88
C ASP A 117 -20.00 0.85 11.15
N PRO A 118 -19.07 1.13 10.23
CA PRO A 118 -19.02 2.38 9.49
C PRO A 118 -20.30 2.69 8.66
N ARG A 119 -21.09 1.66 8.34
CA ARG A 119 -22.36 1.78 7.62
C ARG A 119 -23.51 2.21 8.52
N ASP A 120 -23.36 2.10 9.84
CA ASP A 120 -24.35 2.55 10.80
C ASP A 120 -24.09 4.01 11.20
N PRO A 121 -24.99 4.96 10.90
CA PRO A 121 -24.84 6.35 11.32
C PRO A 121 -24.64 6.54 12.84
N ALA A 122 -25.12 5.59 13.66
CA ALA A 122 -24.95 5.64 15.11
C ALA A 122 -23.47 5.39 15.54
N SER A 123 -22.68 4.73 14.70
CA SER A 123 -21.25 4.48 14.95
C SER A 123 -20.36 5.70 14.68
N ARG A 124 -20.84 6.71 13.94
CA ARG A 124 -20.04 7.85 13.46
C ARG A 124 -19.26 8.55 14.57
N GLU A 125 -19.92 8.89 15.68
CA GLU A 125 -19.29 9.59 16.81
C GLU A 125 -18.18 8.74 17.44
N GLY A 126 -18.41 7.43 17.63
CA GLY A 126 -17.40 6.51 18.18
C GLY A 126 -16.20 6.36 17.27
N ILE A 127 -16.38 6.28 15.94
CA ILE A 127 -15.29 6.24 14.97
C ILE A 127 -14.48 7.53 15.01
N GLN A 128 -15.16 8.68 15.08
CA GLN A 128 -14.52 9.99 15.19
C GLN A 128 -13.77 10.18 16.50
N ASP A 129 -14.26 9.62 17.61
CA ASP A 129 -13.58 9.65 18.90
C ASP A 129 -12.27 8.83 18.86
N ILE A 130 -12.29 7.66 18.24
CA ILE A 130 -11.08 6.85 18.04
C ILE A 130 -10.07 7.59 17.16
N ALA A 131 -10.53 8.24 16.10
CA ALA A 131 -9.66 9.04 15.24
C ALA A 131 -8.96 10.18 16.01
N ARG A 132 -9.70 10.90 16.85
CA ARG A 132 -9.13 11.94 17.73
C ARG A 132 -8.16 11.36 18.77
N PHE A 133 -8.50 10.20 19.34
CA PHE A 133 -7.67 9.52 20.32
C PHE A 133 -6.26 9.24 19.78
N TYR A 134 -6.10 8.77 18.56
CA TYR A 134 -4.78 8.54 17.96
C TYR A 134 -3.93 9.81 17.98
N LEU A 135 -4.49 10.95 17.59
CA LEU A 135 -3.75 12.23 17.57
C LEU A 135 -3.35 12.71 18.98
N GLU A 136 -4.21 12.48 19.96
CA GLU A 136 -3.97 12.91 21.33
C GLU A 136 -2.95 12.01 22.03
N ASP A 137 -3.13 10.69 21.93
CA ASP A 137 -2.31 9.70 22.65
C ASP A 137 -0.93 9.46 22.01
N LEU A 138 -0.84 9.66 20.68
CA LEU A 138 0.41 9.50 19.92
C LEU A 138 1.14 10.83 19.66
N LYS A 139 0.72 11.90 20.32
CA LYS A 139 1.38 13.20 20.22
C LYS A 139 2.86 13.10 20.64
N GLY A 140 3.76 13.53 19.75
CA GLY A 140 5.20 13.46 19.95
C GLY A 140 5.81 12.11 19.56
N ILE A 141 4.99 11.13 19.14
CA ILE A 141 5.44 9.86 18.58
C ILE A 141 5.23 9.87 17.06
N VAL A 142 4.01 10.12 16.59
CA VAL A 142 3.73 10.18 15.15
C VAL A 142 3.90 11.60 14.62
N GLY A 143 4.47 11.71 13.43
CA GLY A 143 4.59 12.98 12.68
C GLY A 143 3.63 13.06 11.49
N ALA A 144 3.14 11.91 11.03
CA ALA A 144 2.16 11.79 9.96
C ALA A 144 1.17 10.65 10.25
N ILE A 145 -0.09 10.81 9.87
CA ILE A 145 -1.11 9.77 9.94
C ILE A 145 -1.77 9.61 8.57
N GLN A 146 -1.84 8.36 8.12
CA GLN A 146 -2.64 7.89 7.00
C GLN A 146 -3.90 7.22 7.54
N VAL A 147 -5.06 7.68 7.10
CA VAL A 147 -6.33 7.06 7.46
C VAL A 147 -6.56 5.85 6.57
N THR A 148 -6.50 4.66 7.15
CA THR A 148 -6.58 3.36 6.49
C THR A 148 -5.50 3.14 5.42
N ASN A 149 -5.56 2.02 4.68
CA ASN A 149 -4.65 1.74 3.58
C ASN A 149 -5.42 1.23 2.36
N GLU A 150 -5.05 1.70 1.15
CA GLU A 150 -5.47 1.22 -0.16
C GLU A 150 -6.97 0.92 -0.32
N MET A 151 -7.83 1.74 0.27
CA MET A 151 -9.28 1.57 0.17
C MET A 151 -9.75 1.58 -1.28
N GLY A 152 -10.41 0.49 -1.68
CA GLY A 152 -10.80 0.20 -3.07
C GLY A 152 -10.15 -1.08 -3.61
N ILE A 153 -9.21 -1.66 -2.88
CA ILE A 153 -8.81 -3.07 -2.99
C ILE A 153 -9.71 -3.87 -2.05
N ASP A 154 -10.34 -4.92 -2.54
CA ASP A 154 -11.38 -5.69 -1.80
C ASP A 154 -10.89 -6.13 -0.42
N ARG A 155 -9.67 -6.66 -0.33
CA ARG A 155 -9.04 -7.12 0.93
C ARG A 155 -9.00 -6.05 2.05
N PHE A 156 -8.88 -4.77 1.71
CA PHE A 156 -8.81 -3.66 2.68
C PHE A 156 -10.14 -2.91 2.83
N THR A 157 -11.08 -3.14 1.92
CA THR A 157 -12.30 -2.34 1.79
C THR A 157 -13.53 -3.07 2.29
N LEU A 158 -13.62 -4.38 2.03
CA LEU A 158 -14.76 -5.18 2.43
C LEU A 158 -14.98 -5.10 3.95
N PRO A 159 -16.25 -5.07 4.42
CA PRO A 159 -17.46 -5.21 3.63
C PRO A 159 -18.04 -3.89 3.08
N LEU A 160 -17.26 -2.81 3.05
CA LEU A 160 -17.69 -1.51 2.54
C LEU A 160 -17.70 -1.46 1.02
N THR A 161 -18.65 -0.72 0.47
CA THR A 161 -18.56 -0.22 -0.91
C THR A 161 -17.55 0.93 -0.98
N LEU A 162 -17.11 1.30 -2.18
CA LEU A 162 -16.18 2.42 -2.35
C LEU A 162 -16.75 3.78 -1.90
N ASP A 163 -18.08 3.96 -1.94
CA ASP A 163 -18.75 5.15 -1.42
C ASP A 163 -18.73 5.17 0.11
N GLU A 164 -19.02 4.06 0.75
CA GLU A 164 -18.95 3.91 2.21
C GLU A 164 -17.50 4.02 2.72
N ALA A 165 -16.52 3.50 1.94
CA ALA A 165 -15.10 3.66 2.24
C ALA A 165 -14.67 5.13 2.20
N ALA A 166 -15.11 5.90 1.20
CA ALA A 166 -14.84 7.34 1.13
C ALA A 166 -15.46 8.08 2.34
N GLU A 167 -16.65 7.70 2.76
CA GLU A 167 -17.30 8.29 3.94
C GLU A 167 -16.57 7.90 5.24
N PHE A 168 -16.12 6.65 5.35
CA PHE A 168 -15.34 6.16 6.51
C PHE A 168 -14.00 6.89 6.65
N ILE A 169 -13.27 7.10 5.55
CA ILE A 169 -12.05 7.93 5.54
C ILE A 169 -12.39 9.37 5.90
N GLY A 170 -13.41 9.93 5.24
CA GLY A 170 -13.77 11.32 5.36
C GLY A 170 -14.19 11.72 6.77
N MET A 171 -14.97 10.89 7.47
CA MET A 171 -15.41 11.19 8.84
C MET A 171 -14.25 11.20 9.84
N GLN A 172 -13.22 10.36 9.63
CA GLN A 172 -12.02 10.35 10.46
C GLN A 172 -11.17 11.61 10.21
N LEU A 173 -10.92 11.95 8.95
CA LEU A 173 -10.19 13.17 8.57
C LEU A 173 -10.87 14.43 9.11
N GLU A 174 -12.20 14.53 9.00
CA GLU A 174 -13.00 15.63 9.54
C GLU A 174 -12.79 15.79 11.06
N ALA A 175 -12.78 14.67 11.79
CA ALA A 175 -12.57 14.67 13.24
C ALA A 175 -11.13 15.00 13.65
N MET A 176 -10.15 14.54 12.89
CA MET A 176 -8.71 14.74 13.16
C MET A 176 -8.26 16.17 12.83
N TYR A 177 -8.75 16.75 11.75
CA TYR A 177 -8.22 17.99 11.17
C TYR A 177 -8.13 19.16 12.16
N PRO A 178 -9.16 19.46 13.00
CA PRO A 178 -9.10 20.57 13.93
C PRO A 178 -8.14 20.38 15.10
N VAL A 179 -7.75 19.12 15.42
CA VAL A 179 -6.95 18.79 16.61
C VAL A 179 -5.55 18.27 16.26
N ARG A 180 -5.19 18.13 14.97
CA ARG A 180 -3.95 17.48 14.53
C ARG A 180 -2.65 18.21 14.89
N GLY A 181 -2.70 19.52 15.17
CA GLY A 181 -1.50 20.30 15.48
C GLY A 181 -0.44 20.24 14.37
N ASP A 182 0.76 19.76 14.71
CA ASP A 182 1.87 19.62 13.77
C ASP A 182 1.88 18.28 13.01
N ILE A 183 0.99 17.35 13.35
CA ILE A 183 0.85 16.07 12.64
C ILE A 183 0.16 16.33 11.31
N ILE A 184 0.73 15.86 10.20
CA ILE A 184 0.03 15.88 8.90
C ILE A 184 -0.87 14.65 8.79
N ILE A 185 -2.05 14.85 8.21
CA ILE A 185 -3.05 13.79 8.03
C ILE A 185 -3.50 13.69 6.58
N GLY A 186 -3.75 12.48 6.13
CA GLY A 186 -4.24 12.20 4.78
C GLY A 186 -4.72 10.76 4.63
N TYR A 187 -4.92 10.35 3.41
CA TYR A 187 -5.26 8.98 3.03
C TYR A 187 -4.46 8.59 1.79
N ASN A 188 -4.41 7.31 1.45
CA ASN A 188 -3.72 6.85 0.25
C ASN A 188 -4.66 6.21 -0.77
N LEU A 189 -4.11 5.98 -1.94
CA LEU A 189 -4.73 5.39 -3.11
C LEU A 189 -3.88 4.20 -3.54
N GLY A 190 -4.50 3.06 -3.78
CA GLY A 190 -3.85 1.86 -4.31
C GLY A 190 -4.67 1.22 -5.43
N GLY A 191 -4.03 0.44 -6.29
CA GLY A 191 -4.69 -0.30 -7.34
C GLY A 191 -5.63 0.55 -8.23
N LEU A 192 -6.81 0.04 -8.52
CA LEU A 192 -7.80 0.71 -9.37
C LEU A 192 -8.53 1.88 -8.71
N SER A 193 -8.44 2.00 -7.38
CA SER A 193 -9.11 3.08 -6.65
C SER A 193 -8.54 4.45 -7.01
N VAL A 194 -7.29 4.52 -7.50
CA VAL A 194 -6.66 5.74 -8.03
C VAL A 194 -7.57 6.48 -9.03
N ALA A 195 -8.36 5.76 -9.82
CA ALA A 195 -9.23 6.34 -10.83
C ALA A 195 -10.61 6.79 -10.29
N GLN A 196 -10.99 6.41 -9.07
CA GLN A 196 -12.35 6.62 -8.54
C GLN A 196 -12.39 7.32 -7.19
N LEU A 197 -11.62 6.83 -6.22
CA LEU A 197 -11.65 7.31 -4.84
C LEU A 197 -11.36 8.82 -4.71
N PRO A 198 -10.41 9.44 -5.44
CA PRO A 198 -10.17 10.87 -5.33
C PRO A 198 -11.41 11.74 -5.62
N PHE A 199 -12.26 11.29 -6.55
CA PHE A 199 -13.49 12.02 -6.89
C PHE A 199 -14.57 11.86 -5.82
N LYS A 200 -14.62 10.70 -5.14
CA LYS A 200 -15.53 10.47 -4.02
C LYS A 200 -15.10 11.23 -2.76
N MET A 201 -13.79 11.49 -2.63
CA MET A 201 -13.19 12.24 -1.53
C MET A 201 -13.22 13.78 -1.71
N THR A 202 -13.81 14.30 -2.79
CA THR A 202 -13.75 15.72 -3.13
C THR A 202 -14.14 16.65 -1.96
N ASP A 203 -15.20 16.33 -1.24
CA ASP A 203 -15.69 17.14 -0.12
C ASP A 203 -14.79 17.05 1.12
N TYR A 204 -13.96 15.99 1.19
CA TYR A 204 -13.07 15.73 2.32
C TYR A 204 -11.63 16.21 2.09
N HIS A 205 -11.25 16.61 0.87
CA HIS A 205 -9.91 17.13 0.60
C HIS A 205 -9.55 18.35 1.45
N GLN A 206 -10.54 19.14 1.86
CA GLN A 206 -10.32 20.25 2.78
C GLN A 206 -9.80 19.86 4.17
N TYR A 207 -9.94 18.58 4.53
CA TYR A 207 -9.48 17.99 5.78
C TYR A 207 -8.20 17.16 5.62
N CYS A 208 -7.55 17.19 4.44
CA CYS A 208 -6.28 16.52 4.17
C CYS A 208 -5.14 17.52 4.10
N ASP A 209 -3.99 17.18 4.67
CA ASP A 209 -2.72 17.87 4.44
C ASP A 209 -2.00 17.30 3.20
N TYR A 210 -2.22 16.03 2.86
CA TYR A 210 -1.65 15.33 1.70
C TYR A 210 -2.60 14.25 1.19
N VAL A 211 -2.34 13.75 -0.02
CA VAL A 211 -2.92 12.50 -0.53
C VAL A 211 -1.77 11.55 -0.89
N GLY A 212 -1.87 10.32 -0.42
CA GLY A 212 -0.89 9.27 -0.65
C GLY A 212 -1.18 8.46 -1.91
N LEU A 213 -0.17 7.75 -2.40
CA LEU A 213 -0.27 6.82 -3.52
C LEU A 213 0.66 5.63 -3.29
N ASP A 214 0.13 4.41 -3.49
CA ASP A 214 0.90 3.18 -3.49
C ASP A 214 1.01 2.67 -4.93
N MET A 215 2.24 2.36 -5.34
CA MET A 215 2.55 1.98 -6.72
C MET A 215 3.59 0.90 -6.83
N TYR A 216 3.20 -0.20 -7.47
CA TYR A 216 4.05 -1.37 -7.69
C TYR A 216 4.12 -1.72 -9.19
N LEU A 217 4.44 -0.71 -10.02
CA LEU A 217 4.48 -0.90 -11.47
C LEU A 217 5.45 -2.02 -11.86
N GLY A 218 4.98 -2.91 -12.71
CA GLY A 218 5.75 -4.06 -13.17
C GLY A 218 5.78 -5.27 -12.24
N CYS A 219 5.13 -5.20 -11.06
CA CYS A 219 5.09 -6.31 -10.11
C CYS A 219 3.73 -7.01 -10.05
N PHE A 220 2.62 -6.26 -10.12
CA PHE A 220 1.27 -6.82 -10.03
C PHE A 220 0.45 -6.68 -11.32
N GLU A 221 0.94 -5.92 -12.30
CA GLU A 221 0.19 -5.70 -13.53
C GLU A 221 1.12 -5.64 -14.76
N PRO A 222 0.72 -6.25 -15.89
CA PRO A 222 1.58 -6.35 -17.07
C PRO A 222 1.46 -5.16 -18.04
N VAL A 223 0.64 -4.16 -17.75
CA VAL A 223 0.25 -3.12 -18.71
C VAL A 223 1.13 -1.89 -18.65
N LEU A 224 1.45 -1.43 -17.44
CA LEU A 224 2.22 -0.21 -17.19
C LEU A 224 3.72 -0.54 -17.08
N LYS A 225 4.40 -0.66 -18.23
CA LYS A 225 5.81 -1.11 -18.31
C LYS A 225 6.82 0.00 -18.41
N ASN A 226 6.39 1.23 -18.63
CA ASN A 226 7.30 2.36 -18.69
C ASN A 226 7.51 2.93 -17.27
N PRO A 227 8.74 2.95 -16.74
CA PRO A 227 9.02 3.46 -15.40
C PRO A 227 8.62 4.94 -15.22
N ASP A 228 8.58 5.75 -16.29
CA ASP A 228 8.12 7.14 -16.19
C ASP A 228 6.60 7.27 -15.91
N GLN A 229 5.86 6.18 -15.92
CA GLN A 229 4.45 6.18 -15.52
C GLN A 229 4.27 6.48 -14.03
N PHE A 230 5.28 6.26 -13.17
CA PHE A 230 5.29 6.79 -11.80
C PHE A 230 5.01 8.29 -11.77
N ILE A 231 5.76 9.05 -12.57
CA ILE A 231 5.58 10.51 -12.68
C ILE A 231 4.19 10.88 -13.21
N THR A 232 3.71 10.11 -14.17
CA THR A 232 2.39 10.32 -14.78
C THR A 232 1.26 10.15 -13.75
N LEU A 233 1.32 9.10 -12.93
CA LEU A 233 0.31 8.83 -11.90
C LEU A 233 0.38 9.83 -10.75
N LEU A 234 1.56 10.21 -10.30
CA LEU A 234 1.76 11.27 -9.30
C LEU A 234 1.17 12.61 -9.79
N ASN A 235 1.44 13.00 -11.04
CA ASN A 235 0.84 14.18 -11.66
C ASN A 235 -0.70 14.09 -11.72
N PHE A 236 -1.25 12.91 -12.00
CA PHE A 236 -2.69 12.71 -12.00
C PHE A 236 -3.27 12.93 -10.60
N VAL A 237 -2.72 12.28 -9.56
CA VAL A 237 -3.19 12.46 -8.17
C VAL A 237 -3.14 13.92 -7.76
N ARG A 238 -2.00 14.61 -7.99
CA ARG A 238 -1.85 16.05 -7.72
C ARG A 238 -2.95 16.86 -8.40
N ARG A 239 -3.24 16.59 -9.66
CA ARG A 239 -4.24 17.35 -10.44
C ARG A 239 -5.67 17.15 -9.98
N VAL A 240 -6.05 15.92 -9.63
CA VAL A 240 -7.44 15.61 -9.24
C VAL A 240 -7.72 15.97 -7.79
N THR A 241 -6.73 15.95 -6.92
CA THR A 241 -6.91 16.23 -5.49
C THR A 241 -6.51 17.66 -5.10
N GLY A 242 -5.58 18.26 -5.84
CA GLY A 242 -5.01 19.57 -5.50
C GLY A 242 -4.12 19.56 -4.26
N LYS A 243 -3.72 18.42 -3.73
CA LYS A 243 -2.98 18.26 -2.47
C LYS A 243 -1.50 17.92 -2.70
N PRO A 244 -0.62 18.23 -1.74
CA PRO A 244 0.69 17.61 -1.67
C PRO A 244 0.57 16.10 -1.78
N VAL A 245 1.55 15.44 -2.40
CA VAL A 245 1.51 13.98 -2.61
C VAL A 245 2.63 13.31 -1.81
N ILE A 246 2.33 12.18 -1.19
CA ILE A 246 3.32 11.25 -0.64
C ILE A 246 3.22 9.95 -1.42
N LEU A 247 4.34 9.45 -1.94
CA LEU A 247 4.43 8.08 -2.45
C LEU A 247 4.58 7.15 -1.24
N CYS A 248 3.42 6.69 -0.71
CA CYS A 248 3.34 6.01 0.58
C CYS A 248 3.91 4.60 0.54
N GLU A 249 3.80 3.95 -0.63
CA GLU A 249 4.47 2.70 -0.90
C GLU A 249 4.93 2.66 -2.35
N PHE A 250 6.15 2.22 -2.56
CA PHE A 250 6.64 1.83 -3.86
C PHE A 250 7.81 0.87 -3.71
N GLY A 251 7.93 -0.05 -4.62
CA GLY A 251 8.97 -1.04 -4.59
C GLY A 251 9.12 -1.76 -5.91
N TYR A 252 10.11 -2.63 -5.98
CA TYR A 252 10.35 -3.53 -7.07
C TYR A 252 10.86 -4.86 -6.54
N ILE A 253 10.32 -5.98 -7.03
CA ILE A 253 10.67 -7.30 -6.52
C ILE A 253 12.05 -7.71 -7.05
N GLY A 254 12.95 -8.07 -6.14
CA GLY A 254 14.35 -8.42 -6.44
C GLY A 254 14.58 -9.84 -6.97
N TYR A 255 13.54 -10.65 -7.18
CA TYR A 255 13.62 -11.96 -7.81
C TYR A 255 12.24 -12.44 -8.26
N GLY A 256 12.19 -13.52 -9.02
CA GLY A 256 10.96 -14.16 -9.47
C GLY A 256 10.91 -14.28 -10.98
N GLU A 257 10.49 -15.44 -11.43
CA GLU A 257 10.36 -15.79 -12.84
C GLU A 257 9.01 -16.48 -13.06
N PRO A 258 8.44 -16.41 -14.29
CA PRO A 258 7.29 -17.21 -14.65
C PRO A 258 7.58 -18.70 -14.56
N LYS A 259 6.66 -19.46 -14.00
CA LYS A 259 6.71 -20.92 -13.98
C LYS A 259 6.29 -21.49 -15.33
N THR A 260 6.95 -22.57 -15.71
CA THR A 260 6.55 -23.38 -16.86
C THR A 260 5.23 -24.11 -16.58
N GLU A 261 4.53 -24.54 -17.61
CA GLU A 261 3.29 -25.33 -17.47
C GLU A 261 3.50 -26.64 -16.69
N GLU A 262 4.71 -27.24 -16.80
CA GLU A 262 5.06 -28.43 -16.05
C GLU A 262 5.19 -28.12 -14.54
N GLU A 263 5.84 -27.02 -14.19
CA GLU A 263 5.95 -26.57 -12.80
C GLU A 263 4.58 -26.19 -12.20
N LYS A 264 3.73 -25.47 -12.96
CA LYS A 264 2.36 -25.16 -12.56
C LYS A 264 1.52 -26.42 -12.30
N THR A 265 1.64 -27.40 -13.18
CA THR A 265 1.00 -28.71 -13.00
C THR A 265 1.52 -29.41 -11.74
N ALA A 266 2.82 -29.37 -11.49
CA ALA A 266 3.40 -29.96 -10.28
C ALA A 266 2.90 -29.27 -8.98
N ILE A 267 2.67 -27.97 -9.04
CA ILE A 267 2.07 -27.22 -7.93
C ILE A 267 0.63 -27.66 -7.70
N LEU A 268 -0.20 -27.74 -8.74
CA LEU A 268 -1.58 -28.22 -8.64
C LEU A 268 -1.66 -29.64 -8.09
N GLN A 269 -0.71 -30.50 -8.44
CA GLN A 269 -0.62 -31.87 -7.89
C GLN A 269 -0.37 -31.90 -6.37
N LYS A 270 0.33 -30.91 -5.80
CA LYS A 270 0.45 -30.78 -4.33
C LYS A 270 -0.93 -30.58 -3.67
N TYR A 271 -1.86 -29.97 -4.38
CA TYR A 271 -3.25 -29.73 -3.92
C TYR A 271 -4.24 -30.80 -4.38
N GLY A 272 -3.76 -31.87 -5.06
CA GLY A 272 -4.57 -33.04 -5.44
C GLY A 272 -5.19 -32.97 -6.83
N TYR A 273 -4.74 -32.06 -7.70
CA TYR A 273 -5.29 -31.84 -9.05
C TYR A 273 -4.20 -32.00 -10.13
N ASN A 274 -4.58 -32.51 -11.30
CA ASN A 274 -3.63 -32.76 -12.40
C ASN A 274 -3.63 -31.64 -13.46
N SER A 275 -4.61 -30.73 -13.40
CA SER A 275 -4.72 -29.60 -14.31
C SER A 275 -5.56 -28.49 -13.71
N GLU A 276 -5.41 -27.28 -14.25
CA GLU A 276 -6.26 -26.13 -13.90
C GLU A 276 -7.72 -26.40 -14.23
N GLU A 277 -8.01 -27.06 -15.36
CA GLU A 277 -9.37 -27.42 -15.75
C GLU A 277 -10.05 -28.31 -14.69
N GLU A 278 -9.33 -29.30 -14.18
CA GLU A 278 -9.80 -30.19 -13.10
C GLU A 278 -10.05 -29.41 -11.79
N ALA A 279 -9.14 -28.52 -11.41
CA ALA A 279 -9.26 -27.70 -10.22
C ALA A 279 -10.43 -26.70 -10.34
N ARG A 280 -10.60 -26.04 -11.50
CA ARG A 280 -11.74 -25.15 -11.76
C ARG A 280 -13.09 -25.87 -11.69
N ALA A 281 -13.16 -27.09 -12.22
CA ALA A 281 -14.37 -27.90 -12.17
C ALA A 281 -14.77 -28.33 -10.75
N ASN A 282 -13.83 -28.32 -9.80
CA ASN A 282 -14.00 -28.71 -8.40
C ASN A 282 -13.54 -27.58 -7.46
N ILE A 283 -13.82 -26.34 -7.78
CA ILE A 283 -13.22 -25.17 -7.15
C ILE A 283 -13.42 -25.11 -5.63
N ASP A 284 -14.58 -25.49 -5.14
CA ASP A 284 -14.88 -25.48 -3.69
C ASP A 284 -14.01 -26.46 -2.91
N ASP A 285 -13.75 -27.64 -3.47
CA ASP A 285 -12.85 -28.63 -2.88
C ASP A 285 -11.38 -28.21 -3.05
N PHE A 286 -11.04 -27.61 -4.19
CA PHE A 286 -9.71 -27.06 -4.42
C PHE A 286 -9.35 -25.99 -3.38
N ILE A 287 -10.27 -25.05 -3.08
CA ILE A 287 -10.08 -24.01 -2.07
C ILE A 287 -9.77 -24.62 -0.69
N GLN A 288 -10.44 -25.72 -0.30
CA GLN A 288 -10.16 -26.38 0.98
C GLN A 288 -8.74 -26.96 1.08
N ASN A 289 -8.09 -27.22 -0.05
CA ASN A 289 -6.74 -27.78 -0.12
C ASN A 289 -5.66 -26.70 -0.23
N LEU A 290 -6.02 -25.43 -0.39
CA LEU A 290 -5.07 -24.30 -0.44
C LEU A 290 -4.41 -24.07 0.92
N PRO A 291 -3.28 -23.36 0.97
CA PRO A 291 -2.67 -22.89 2.21
C PRO A 291 -3.68 -22.16 3.09
N GLU A 292 -3.51 -22.29 4.41
CA GLU A 292 -4.50 -21.84 5.40
C GLU A 292 -4.88 -20.37 5.23
N ASP A 293 -3.88 -19.49 5.15
CA ASP A 293 -4.10 -18.04 5.05
C ASP A 293 -4.86 -17.68 3.77
N MET A 294 -4.44 -18.20 2.62
CA MET A 294 -5.09 -17.99 1.32
C MET A 294 -6.52 -18.54 1.30
N ARG A 295 -6.72 -19.75 1.84
CA ARG A 295 -8.04 -20.40 1.95
C ARG A 295 -9.00 -19.56 2.79
N ASP A 296 -8.54 -19.14 3.97
CA ASP A 296 -9.38 -18.46 4.95
C ASP A 296 -9.76 -17.06 4.46
N GLU A 297 -8.85 -16.37 3.78
CA GLU A 297 -9.12 -15.10 3.12
C GLU A 297 -10.16 -15.24 2.01
N ILE A 298 -10.01 -16.22 1.12
CA ILE A 298 -10.98 -16.48 0.04
C ILE A 298 -12.36 -16.83 0.60
N ILE A 299 -12.43 -17.64 1.65
CA ILE A 299 -13.71 -18.03 2.29
C ILE A 299 -14.34 -16.81 2.97
N ARG A 300 -13.58 -16.00 3.68
CA ARG A 300 -14.08 -14.81 4.38
C ARG A 300 -14.64 -13.77 3.40
N ASP A 301 -13.88 -13.43 2.35
CA ASP A 301 -14.12 -12.25 1.53
C ASP A 301 -14.91 -12.56 0.24
N TYR A 302 -14.89 -13.82 -0.22
CA TYR A 302 -15.44 -14.19 -1.54
C TYR A 302 -16.41 -15.39 -1.49
N SER A 303 -16.92 -15.76 -0.33
CA SER A 303 -17.88 -16.88 -0.18
C SER A 303 -19.22 -16.64 -0.88
N ASP A 304 -19.61 -15.41 -1.11
CA ASP A 304 -20.82 -14.99 -1.83
C ASP A 304 -20.67 -15.02 -3.36
N ARG A 305 -19.44 -15.16 -3.87
CA ARG A 305 -19.15 -15.24 -5.30
C ARG A 305 -19.52 -16.59 -5.87
N THR A 306 -19.85 -16.63 -7.16
CA THR A 306 -20.09 -17.88 -7.87
C THR A 306 -18.81 -18.73 -7.96
N PRO A 307 -18.93 -20.07 -8.13
CA PRO A 307 -17.76 -20.93 -8.34
C PRO A 307 -16.85 -20.48 -9.48
N GLU A 308 -17.41 -19.96 -10.59
CA GLU A 308 -16.65 -19.44 -11.72
C GLU A 308 -15.87 -18.20 -11.36
N GLU A 309 -16.48 -17.25 -10.63
CA GLU A 309 -15.81 -16.03 -10.16
C GLU A 309 -14.67 -16.34 -9.18
N ARG A 310 -14.86 -17.29 -8.26
CA ARG A 310 -13.79 -17.73 -7.36
C ARG A 310 -12.64 -18.42 -8.10
N ALA A 311 -12.97 -19.25 -9.09
CA ALA A 311 -11.93 -19.85 -9.94
C ALA A 311 -11.15 -18.79 -10.71
N ASP A 312 -11.81 -17.78 -11.27
CA ASP A 312 -11.13 -16.70 -11.98
C ASP A 312 -10.27 -15.85 -11.04
N LEU A 313 -10.70 -15.60 -9.81
CA LEU A 313 -9.91 -14.91 -8.79
C LEU A 313 -8.60 -15.66 -8.49
N ILE A 314 -8.66 -16.99 -8.40
CA ILE A 314 -7.51 -17.83 -8.03
C ILE A 314 -6.55 -18.02 -9.24
N PHE A 315 -7.07 -18.31 -10.41
CA PHE A 315 -6.23 -18.70 -11.55
C PHE A 315 -5.89 -17.57 -12.52
N ASN A 316 -6.68 -16.50 -12.56
CA ASN A 316 -6.51 -15.39 -13.49
C ASN A 316 -6.47 -14.01 -12.78
N GLY A 317 -6.66 -13.99 -11.47
CA GLY A 317 -6.82 -12.77 -10.68
C GLY A 317 -5.72 -12.57 -9.67
N GLU A 318 -6.12 -12.04 -8.54
CA GLU A 318 -5.26 -11.60 -7.44
C GLU A 318 -4.37 -12.71 -6.89
N TYR A 319 -4.89 -13.93 -6.78
CA TYR A 319 -4.17 -15.05 -6.15
C TYR A 319 -3.31 -15.88 -7.11
N SER A 320 -3.32 -15.62 -8.41
CA SER A 320 -2.62 -16.48 -9.37
C SER A 320 -1.10 -16.51 -9.16
N ASN A 321 -0.49 -15.37 -8.90
CA ASN A 321 0.93 -15.27 -8.63
C ASN A 321 1.30 -15.95 -7.29
N HIS A 322 0.45 -15.84 -6.30
CA HIS A 322 0.62 -16.52 -5.00
C HIS A 322 0.45 -18.03 -5.11
N LEU A 323 -0.56 -18.49 -5.86
CA LEU A 323 -0.80 -19.92 -6.09
C LEU A 323 0.41 -20.61 -6.71
N TYR A 324 0.99 -19.99 -7.73
CA TYR A 324 2.11 -20.55 -8.47
C TYR A 324 3.48 -20.08 -7.95
N CYS A 325 3.54 -19.21 -6.96
CA CYS A 325 4.78 -18.61 -6.46
C CYS A 325 5.63 -18.06 -7.61
N GLU A 326 5.03 -17.23 -8.45
CA GLU A 326 5.68 -16.69 -9.65
C GLU A 326 5.43 -15.19 -9.83
N LEU A 327 6.25 -14.56 -10.65
CA LEU A 327 5.85 -13.35 -11.36
C LEU A 327 5.46 -13.74 -12.77
N ALA A 328 4.20 -13.57 -13.12
CA ALA A 328 3.64 -14.07 -14.36
C ALA A 328 4.36 -13.50 -15.58
N GLU A 329 4.34 -14.25 -16.71
CA GLU A 329 4.94 -13.81 -17.96
C GLU A 329 4.44 -12.41 -18.37
N GLY A 330 5.39 -11.56 -18.71
CA GLY A 330 5.08 -10.18 -19.10
C GLY A 330 5.05 -9.19 -17.94
N MET A 331 5.29 -9.58 -16.70
CA MET A 331 5.61 -8.65 -15.62
C MET A 331 6.96 -7.96 -15.85
N GLY A 332 7.23 -6.91 -15.09
CA GLY A 332 8.47 -6.15 -15.18
C GLY A 332 8.34 -4.84 -15.96
N LEU A 333 9.21 -3.91 -15.63
CA LEU A 333 9.37 -2.61 -16.29
C LEU A 333 10.45 -2.70 -17.38
N TYR A 334 10.31 -1.92 -18.42
CA TYR A 334 11.34 -1.84 -19.45
C TYR A 334 12.67 -1.34 -18.88
N GLY A 335 13.70 -2.18 -19.02
CA GLY A 335 15.05 -1.88 -18.56
C GLY A 335 15.37 -2.32 -17.13
N PHE A 336 14.42 -2.93 -16.42
CA PHE A 336 14.61 -3.45 -15.08
C PHE A 336 14.21 -4.92 -15.01
N GLU A 337 15.14 -5.78 -14.62
CA GLU A 337 14.89 -7.20 -14.42
C GLU A 337 14.49 -7.46 -12.95
N HIS A 338 13.74 -8.53 -12.70
CA HIS A 338 13.46 -8.98 -11.33
C HIS A 338 14.68 -9.75 -10.78
N THR A 339 15.72 -9.00 -10.49
CA THR A 339 16.99 -9.45 -9.87
C THR A 339 17.38 -8.43 -8.78
N PRO A 340 18.27 -8.79 -7.83
CA PRO A 340 18.77 -7.84 -6.84
C PRO A 340 19.37 -6.57 -7.46
N GLU A 341 20.08 -6.71 -8.58
CA GLU A 341 20.67 -5.60 -9.32
C GLU A 341 19.59 -4.77 -10.02
N GLY A 342 18.60 -5.42 -10.67
CA GLY A 342 17.49 -4.71 -11.32
C GLY A 342 16.58 -3.99 -10.33
N GLN A 343 16.43 -4.51 -9.10
CA GLN A 343 15.77 -3.82 -7.99
C GLN A 343 16.54 -2.55 -7.60
N ALA A 344 17.86 -2.62 -7.50
CA ALA A 344 18.72 -1.47 -7.22
C ALA A 344 18.63 -0.41 -8.33
N ASP A 345 18.81 -0.82 -9.59
CA ASP A 345 18.71 0.06 -10.76
C ASP A 345 17.34 0.79 -10.82
N PHE A 346 16.26 0.11 -10.41
CA PHE A 346 14.93 0.70 -10.32
C PHE A 346 14.90 1.85 -9.30
N PHE A 347 15.44 1.66 -8.09
CA PHE A 347 15.47 2.71 -7.08
C PHE A 347 16.37 3.89 -7.49
N GLU A 348 17.54 3.63 -8.07
CA GLU A 348 18.43 4.66 -8.61
C GLU A 348 17.76 5.50 -9.69
N TYR A 349 16.86 4.90 -10.47
CA TYR A 349 16.14 5.60 -11.53
C TYR A 349 14.94 6.39 -11.02
N VAL A 350 14.11 5.79 -10.16
CA VAL A 350 12.80 6.35 -9.76
C VAL A 350 12.95 7.44 -8.70
N ILE A 351 13.73 7.18 -7.63
CA ILE A 351 13.81 8.09 -6.47
C ILE A 351 14.26 9.50 -6.89
N PRO A 352 15.36 9.71 -7.64
CA PRO A 352 15.79 11.05 -8.01
C PRO A 352 14.81 11.79 -8.93
N LYS A 353 13.98 11.06 -9.69
CA LYS A 353 12.95 11.68 -10.54
C LYS A 353 11.76 12.14 -9.70
N VAL A 354 11.31 11.33 -8.76
CA VAL A 354 10.20 11.68 -7.87
C VAL A 354 10.60 12.85 -6.96
N ARG A 355 11.81 12.85 -6.40
CA ARG A 355 12.33 13.97 -5.59
C ARG A 355 12.40 15.32 -6.30
N LYS A 356 12.36 15.35 -7.64
CA LYS A 356 12.34 16.60 -8.43
C LYS A 356 10.94 17.19 -8.60
N LEU A 357 9.90 16.48 -8.18
CA LEU A 357 8.53 16.96 -8.25
C LEU A 357 8.24 17.83 -7.03
N ASP A 358 8.04 19.12 -7.23
CA ASP A 358 7.87 20.14 -6.19
C ASP A 358 6.61 19.98 -5.33
N TYR A 359 5.69 19.11 -5.74
CA TYR A 359 4.46 18.78 -5.02
C TYR A 359 4.54 17.41 -4.29
N VAL A 360 5.60 16.63 -4.50
CA VAL A 360 5.83 15.38 -3.76
C VAL A 360 6.67 15.70 -2.54
N ILE A 361 6.09 15.55 -1.36
CA ILE A 361 6.71 15.91 -0.09
C ILE A 361 7.37 14.71 0.61
N GLY A 362 7.26 13.51 0.06
CA GLY A 362 7.89 12.34 0.64
C GLY A 362 7.61 11.05 -0.10
N MET A 363 8.35 10.02 0.29
CA MET A 363 8.18 8.66 -0.20
C MET A 363 8.61 7.64 0.85
N CYS A 364 7.99 6.44 0.80
CA CYS A 364 8.36 5.30 1.62
C CYS A 364 8.60 4.08 0.73
N VAL A 365 9.81 3.52 0.79
CA VAL A 365 10.15 2.28 0.08
C VAL A 365 9.47 1.11 0.77
N TYR A 366 8.81 0.25 0.01
CA TYR A 366 8.32 -1.04 0.46
C TYR A 366 9.31 -2.13 0.01
N CYS A 367 9.96 -2.81 0.94
CA CYS A 367 9.98 -2.62 2.39
C CYS A 367 11.40 -2.78 2.96
N TRP A 368 11.57 -2.84 4.29
CA TRP A 368 12.88 -2.97 4.91
C TRP A 368 13.54 -4.31 4.63
N ALA A 369 12.90 -5.43 5.00
CA ALA A 369 13.48 -6.76 4.92
C ALA A 369 12.66 -7.71 4.04
N ASP A 370 13.33 -8.62 3.37
CA ASP A 370 12.68 -9.76 2.74
C ASP A 370 12.01 -10.62 3.82
N SER A 371 10.74 -10.98 3.59
CA SER A 371 9.99 -11.84 4.51
C SER A 371 10.44 -13.30 4.39
N ASP A 372 10.41 -14.04 5.50
CA ASP A 372 10.73 -15.48 5.53
C ASP A 372 9.70 -16.35 4.77
N SER A 373 8.48 -15.84 4.63
CA SER A 373 7.39 -16.50 3.89
C SER A 373 6.35 -15.49 3.42
N CYS A 374 5.65 -15.86 2.36
CA CYS A 374 4.51 -15.09 1.86
C CYS A 374 3.33 -15.19 2.85
N TYR A 375 2.79 -14.06 3.26
CA TYR A 375 1.64 -14.02 4.18
C TYR A 375 0.31 -14.44 3.53
N VAL A 376 0.26 -14.52 2.19
CA VAL A 376 -0.92 -14.98 1.45
C VAL A 376 -0.91 -16.49 1.25
N CYS A 377 0.21 -17.05 0.76
CA CYS A 377 0.30 -18.48 0.43
C CYS A 377 1.19 -19.30 1.38
N GLY A 378 1.83 -18.67 2.37
CA GLY A 378 2.70 -19.35 3.35
C GLY A 378 4.01 -19.92 2.80
N GLN A 379 4.32 -19.70 1.52
CA GLN A 379 5.50 -20.29 0.88
C GLN A 379 6.71 -19.36 0.95
N ALA A 380 7.87 -19.90 1.32
CA ALA A 380 9.12 -19.13 1.41
C ALA A 380 9.67 -18.71 0.04
N GLU A 381 9.38 -19.50 -1.01
CA GLU A 381 9.83 -19.23 -2.38
C GLU A 381 8.88 -18.31 -3.19
N CYS A 382 7.81 -17.79 -2.60
CA CYS A 382 6.88 -16.92 -3.30
C CYS A 382 7.48 -15.51 -3.47
N PRO A 383 7.83 -15.08 -4.69
CA PRO A 383 8.48 -13.78 -4.88
C PRO A 383 7.56 -12.60 -4.59
N VAL A 384 6.24 -12.82 -4.63
CA VAL A 384 5.24 -11.75 -4.57
C VAL A 384 5.29 -11.00 -3.24
N GLU A 385 5.61 -11.68 -2.13
CA GLU A 385 5.65 -11.06 -0.81
C GLU A 385 7.02 -11.17 -0.11
N THR A 386 7.96 -11.92 -0.68
CA THR A 386 9.23 -12.18 0.00
C THR A 386 10.45 -11.50 -0.63
N GLY A 387 10.29 -10.81 -1.75
CA GLY A 387 11.39 -10.25 -2.54
C GLY A 387 11.50 -8.72 -2.55
N TRP A 388 10.82 -8.03 -1.64
CA TRP A 388 10.73 -6.56 -1.62
C TRP A 388 11.84 -5.86 -0.84
N GLY A 389 12.49 -6.56 0.10
CA GLY A 389 13.37 -5.98 1.09
C GLY A 389 14.56 -5.21 0.53
N LEU A 390 14.97 -4.17 1.25
CA LEU A 390 16.27 -3.53 1.10
C LEU A 390 17.39 -4.38 1.71
N VAL A 391 17.04 -5.13 2.75
CA VAL A 391 17.92 -6.15 3.35
C VAL A 391 17.30 -7.54 3.12
N ASP A 392 18.12 -8.59 3.19
CA ASP A 392 17.65 -9.96 3.14
C ASP A 392 16.97 -10.39 4.45
N GLY A 393 16.38 -11.59 4.51
CA GLY A 393 15.74 -12.14 5.70
C GLY A 393 16.67 -12.36 6.91
N LYS A 394 17.97 -12.08 6.77
CA LYS A 394 18.94 -12.09 7.87
C LYS A 394 19.38 -10.69 8.30
N GLY A 395 18.86 -9.66 7.65
CA GLY A 395 19.23 -8.28 7.89
C GLY A 395 20.48 -7.81 7.13
N GLU A 396 21.01 -8.61 6.18
CA GLU A 396 22.19 -8.22 5.40
C GLU A 396 21.76 -7.30 4.24
N PRO A 397 22.44 -6.14 4.04
CA PRO A 397 22.11 -5.20 2.98
C PRO A 397 22.20 -5.80 1.57
N LYS A 398 21.13 -5.64 0.78
CA LYS A 398 21.07 -5.97 -0.64
C LYS A 398 21.57 -4.79 -1.49
N PRO A 399 21.85 -4.96 -2.80
CA PRO A 399 22.16 -3.86 -3.72
C PRO A 399 21.14 -2.71 -3.64
N ALA A 400 19.86 -3.03 -3.46
CA ALA A 400 18.76 -2.09 -3.29
C ALA A 400 18.93 -1.13 -2.09
N TYR A 401 19.50 -1.61 -0.98
CA TYR A 401 19.79 -0.79 0.19
C TYR A 401 20.77 0.34 -0.16
N TYR A 402 21.85 0.04 -0.86
CA TYR A 402 22.85 1.04 -1.24
C TYR A 402 22.31 2.04 -2.27
N ALA A 403 21.48 1.57 -3.19
CA ALA A 403 20.78 2.43 -4.15
C ALA A 403 19.87 3.45 -3.44
N VAL A 404 19.09 3.01 -2.44
CA VAL A 404 18.22 3.88 -1.63
C VAL A 404 19.07 4.82 -0.76
N GLN A 405 20.13 4.31 -0.12
CA GLN A 405 21.08 5.10 0.68
C GLN A 405 21.63 6.29 -0.12
N GLU A 406 22.12 6.04 -1.35
CA GLU A 406 22.64 7.09 -2.23
C GLU A 406 21.54 8.05 -2.69
N ALA A 407 20.38 7.53 -3.08
CA ALA A 407 19.26 8.34 -3.55
C ALA A 407 18.59 9.18 -2.43
N TYR A 408 18.71 8.77 -1.16
CA TYR A 408 18.26 9.53 0.01
C TYR A 408 19.33 10.44 0.59
N ALA A 409 20.58 10.34 0.15
CA ALA A 409 21.59 11.34 0.46
C ALA A 409 21.16 12.73 -0.08
N ASP A 410 21.61 13.81 0.56
CA ASP A 410 21.21 15.18 0.24
C ASP A 410 21.80 15.70 -1.07
#